data_c88eb79463f1371ed02fdac3e867b91e
#
_entry.id   c88eb79463f1371ed02fdac3e867b91e
#
_cell.length_a   1.000
_cell.length_b   1.000
_cell.length_c   1.000
_cell.angle_alpha   90.00
_cell.angle_beta   90.00
_cell.angle_gamma   90.00
#
_symmetry.space_group_name_H-M   'P 1'
#
loop_
_entity.id
_entity.type
_entity.pdbx_description
1 polymer ?
#
loop_
_entity_poly.entity_id
_entity_poly.type
_entity_poly.pdbx_seq_one_letter_code
_entity_poly.pdbx_strand_id
1 'polypeptide(L)'
;VTSTTGPSGVRAGHLRATLASVLTALAVVVGSVGLAAPAQAAATHVALTGHSSAWSDQKTTLTATWTLGSKAHKGKVTLQRKSGKTWKKVATKTTTSKGVAKFSVKPASTTTYRVLTSSKKASKAKKLTVTKAYALASTAGSTITAGTGKTFTLTYHHHGRAASATALVERHSGSKWVKVASVKVSKGHGKVTLKPSATTTYRFRVPGKVTSASHKVTVKAPSTFSITGSGSGHGVGLSQYGAYQMALEGKSGAQILTHFYTGTTVGNVTTPERIKVQVWGPEPYSYPAGTYSDTAKTTTITFGGPWHLTADDALTTVLDGSAAQDLRISVVNGKLTFALLNGSIATPPVTASSSASSYEVHWDSGTAAVKGSQGLYHNGWFDVTAIGTRPNIVNDVLLNTEYLYGIAEMPSSWGAGKGKAALEAQAVIARTYALSKVGSLNPKCNCDVVDDVRDQNYTGWKKQDEGQHGSYGDLWVSAVNATVANASSAQVVTYRGEPIQTPYFAASGGHTANNEDVWQGTNASGPLPYLRSQPDPAKTNGSRTHNPYVSWTRSITQAQAKKIFSYASTPLTDVKSISVSDRYPTDTGEHDGQVRELKGTSADGTTATVTASADWWRTTLGLPAAWVTSFTPKK
;
A
#
# COMPACT_ATOMS: atom_id res chain seq x y z
N VAL A 1 -2.24 14.92 42.04
CA VAL A 1 -2.96 15.08 43.32
C VAL A 1 -3.62 13.75 43.63
N THR A 2 -2.97 13.06 44.48
CA THR A 2 -3.40 12.35 45.68
C THR A 2 -4.48 11.28 45.54
N SER A 3 -4.13 10.07 45.74
CA SER A 3 -4.02 9.30 47.01
C SER A 3 -5.39 8.73 47.38
N THR A 4 -5.57 7.59 47.81
CA THR A 4 -5.17 6.62 48.82
C THR A 4 -6.34 5.66 48.91
N THR A 5 -6.37 4.49 49.27
CA THR A 5 -5.77 3.61 50.26
C THR A 5 -6.47 2.25 50.15
N GLY A 6 -5.75 1.21 50.41
CA GLY A 6 -6.35 -0.06 50.80
C GLY A 6 -6.88 0.00 52.23
N PRO A 7 -7.12 -1.05 52.96
CA PRO A 7 -6.40 -2.32 52.98
C PRO A 7 -7.25 -3.56 53.41
N SER A 8 -6.55 -4.65 53.49
CA SER A 8 -6.62 -5.74 54.53
C SER A 8 -7.91 -6.58 54.60
N GLY A 9 -7.88 -7.79 54.86
CA GLY A 9 -6.93 -8.69 55.48
C GLY A 9 -7.58 -9.98 55.88
N VAL A 10 -6.72 -10.93 56.00
CA VAL A 10 -6.54 -11.83 57.14
C VAL A 10 -7.33 -13.15 57.12
N ARG A 11 -6.53 -14.20 56.89
CA ARG A 11 -6.20 -15.33 57.79
C ARG A 11 -7.36 -16.21 58.30
N ALA A 12 -7.23 -17.41 58.28
CA ALA A 12 -6.49 -18.53 58.90
C ALA A 12 -7.47 -19.67 59.05
N GLY A 13 -7.20 -20.86 59.18
CA GLY A 13 -6.10 -21.63 59.64
C GLY A 13 -6.55 -23.05 59.93
N HIS A 14 -5.60 -23.86 59.85
CA HIS A 14 -5.50 -25.17 60.49
C HIS A 14 -6.61 -25.70 61.39
N LEU A 15 -6.93 -27.02 61.33
CA LEU A 15 -6.49 -27.94 62.37
C LEU A 15 -6.67 -29.43 62.03
N ARG A 16 -5.64 -30.15 62.35
CA ARG A 16 -5.58 -31.61 62.49
C ARG A 16 -6.40 -32.04 63.70
N ALA A 17 -6.91 -33.26 63.66
CA ALA A 17 -6.84 -34.12 64.86
C ALA A 17 -7.07 -35.58 64.48
N THR A 18 -6.09 -36.37 64.72
CA THR A 18 -6.07 -37.81 65.03
C THR A 18 -6.86 -38.11 66.29
N LEU A 19 -7.50 -39.25 66.34
CA LEU A 19 -7.54 -40.08 67.57
C LEU A 19 -7.78 -41.57 67.26
N ALA A 20 -6.90 -42.38 67.79
CA ALA A 20 -7.00 -43.81 67.95
C ALA A 20 -7.61 -44.10 69.35
N SER A 21 -8.22 -45.26 69.49
CA SER A 21 -8.34 -46.04 70.76
C SER A 21 -9.21 -47.26 70.48
N VAL A 22 -8.78 -48.49 70.48
CA VAL A 22 -8.49 -49.44 71.52
C VAL A 22 -9.66 -49.68 72.53
N LEU A 23 -10.13 -50.92 72.63
CA LEU A 23 -10.36 -51.78 73.76
C LEU A 23 -11.31 -52.96 73.37
N THR A 24 -10.91 -54.16 73.43
CA THR A 24 -10.65 -55.10 74.51
C THR A 24 -11.77 -56.17 74.60
N ALA A 25 -11.36 -57.36 74.66
CA ALA A 25 -12.04 -58.61 74.71
C ALA A 25 -12.92 -58.84 75.94
N LEU A 26 -13.92 -59.69 75.78
CA LEU A 26 -14.38 -60.57 76.89
C LEU A 26 -14.83 -61.94 76.35
N ALA A 27 -14.19 -62.98 76.83
CA ALA A 27 -14.50 -64.34 76.59
C ALA A 27 -15.58 -64.85 77.60
N VAL A 28 -16.50 -65.55 77.12
CA VAL A 28 -17.30 -66.49 77.97
C VAL A 28 -17.42 -67.81 77.25
N VAL A 29 -16.92 -68.81 77.90
CA VAL A 29 -17.04 -70.24 77.55
C VAL A 29 -18.37 -70.79 78.16
N VAL A 30 -19.20 -71.45 77.34
CA VAL A 30 -20.10 -72.48 77.77
C VAL A 30 -20.28 -73.54 76.67
N GLY A 31 -20.22 -74.69 77.11
CA GLY A 31 -20.19 -76.03 76.65
C GLY A 31 -21.00 -76.52 75.48
N SER A 32 -20.41 -77.52 74.95
CA SER A 32 -20.77 -78.47 73.91
C SER A 32 -22.17 -79.09 73.98
N VAL A 33 -22.90 -79.08 72.86
CA VAL A 33 -23.76 -80.18 72.40
C VAL A 33 -23.55 -80.36 70.87
N GLY A 34 -23.11 -81.53 70.48
CA GLY A 34 -22.87 -81.84 69.07
C GLY A 34 -24.18 -82.03 68.31
N LEU A 35 -24.31 -81.28 67.25
CA LEU A 35 -25.18 -81.60 66.12
C LEU A 35 -24.35 -81.52 64.84
N ALA A 36 -24.39 -82.58 64.04
CA ALA A 36 -23.69 -82.66 62.76
C ALA A 36 -24.08 -81.50 61.88
N ALA A 37 -23.13 -80.61 61.61
CA ALA A 37 -23.31 -79.50 60.67
C ALA A 37 -23.50 -80.06 59.26
N PRO A 38 -24.48 -79.55 58.48
CA PRO A 38 -24.56 -79.84 57.06
C PRO A 38 -23.27 -79.40 56.38
N ALA A 39 -22.73 -80.15 55.44
CA ALA A 39 -21.54 -79.84 54.68
C ALA A 39 -21.66 -78.44 54.06
N GLN A 40 -20.98 -77.48 54.63
CA GLN A 40 -20.99 -76.11 54.15
C GLN A 40 -20.42 -76.13 52.73
N ALA A 41 -21.25 -75.79 51.73
CA ALA A 41 -20.84 -75.71 50.36
C ALA A 41 -19.61 -74.75 50.24
N ALA A 42 -18.50 -75.27 49.66
CA ALA A 42 -17.25 -74.52 49.54
C ALA A 42 -17.52 -73.16 48.96
N ALA A 43 -17.12 -72.11 49.67
CA ALA A 43 -17.38 -70.76 49.28
C ALA A 43 -16.74 -70.45 47.91
N THR A 44 -17.52 -69.94 46.97
CA THR A 44 -17.05 -69.53 45.65
C THR A 44 -16.34 -68.24 45.77
N HIS A 45 -15.02 -68.21 45.44
CA HIS A 45 -14.24 -66.99 45.37
C HIS A 45 -13.80 -66.70 43.92
N VAL A 46 -14.05 -65.47 43.44
CA VAL A 46 -13.65 -65.00 42.11
C VAL A 46 -13.01 -63.65 42.22
N ALA A 47 -11.83 -63.51 41.64
CA ALA A 47 -11.09 -62.23 41.62
C ALA A 47 -10.68 -61.85 40.21
N LEU A 48 -10.50 -60.56 39.98
CA LEU A 48 -9.96 -60.00 38.76
C LEU A 48 -8.75 -59.14 39.10
N THR A 49 -7.56 -59.54 38.63
CA THR A 49 -6.29 -58.85 38.85
C THR A 49 -5.72 -58.36 37.53
N GLY A 50 -4.57 -57.71 37.56
CA GLY A 50 -3.84 -57.16 36.40
C GLY A 50 -3.50 -55.70 36.61
N HIS A 51 -2.98 -55.03 35.59
CA HIS A 51 -2.58 -53.63 35.68
C HIS A 51 -3.71 -52.72 36.06
N SER A 52 -3.41 -51.66 36.81
CA SER A 52 -4.37 -50.60 37.18
C SER A 52 -4.42 -49.46 36.19
N SER A 53 -3.39 -49.36 35.28
CA SER A 53 -3.29 -48.34 34.24
C SER A 53 -2.76 -48.93 32.93
N ALA A 54 -3.08 -48.30 31.83
CA ALA A 54 -2.60 -48.61 30.49
C ALA A 54 -2.64 -47.38 29.59
N TRP A 55 -1.87 -47.38 28.51
CA TRP A 55 -2.01 -46.41 27.44
C TRP A 55 -3.15 -46.84 26.49
N SER A 56 -3.84 -45.85 25.88
CA SER A 56 -5.01 -46.12 25.02
C SER A 56 -4.69 -46.91 23.75
N ASP A 57 -3.44 -46.99 23.33
CA ASP A 57 -2.98 -47.78 22.17
C ASP A 57 -2.42 -49.16 22.55
N GLN A 58 -2.27 -49.45 23.83
CA GLN A 58 -1.68 -50.68 24.33
C GLN A 58 -2.75 -51.71 24.72
N LYS A 59 -2.41 -52.97 24.47
CA LYS A 59 -3.15 -54.10 25.05
C LYS A 59 -2.63 -54.37 26.46
N THR A 60 -3.52 -54.64 27.39
CA THR A 60 -3.18 -55.07 28.77
C THR A 60 -3.91 -56.35 29.11
N THR A 61 -3.33 -57.11 29.98
CA THR A 61 -3.90 -58.42 30.42
C THR A 61 -4.57 -58.26 31.76
N LEU A 62 -5.83 -58.71 31.83
CA LEU A 62 -6.58 -58.88 33.06
C LEU A 62 -6.66 -60.41 33.32
N THR A 63 -6.34 -60.81 34.55
CA THR A 63 -6.35 -62.21 34.97
C THR A 63 -7.51 -62.49 35.94
N ALA A 64 -8.38 -63.38 35.54
CA ALA A 64 -9.45 -63.87 36.39
C ALA A 64 -8.96 -65.11 37.11
N THR A 65 -9.24 -65.22 38.41
CA THR A 65 -9.03 -66.42 39.20
C THR A 65 -10.36 -66.88 39.79
N TRP A 66 -10.62 -68.20 39.78
CA TRP A 66 -11.84 -68.78 40.34
C TRP A 66 -11.45 -69.97 41.17
N THR A 67 -11.89 -69.96 42.46
CA THR A 67 -11.72 -71.08 43.39
C THR A 67 -13.01 -71.43 44.08
N LEU A 68 -13.17 -72.73 44.48
CA LEU A 68 -14.18 -73.18 45.37
C LEU A 68 -13.47 -73.64 46.66
N GLY A 69 -13.72 -72.91 47.74
CA GLY A 69 -12.84 -72.95 48.90
C GLY A 69 -11.36 -72.65 48.50
N SER A 70 -10.44 -73.54 48.91
CA SER A 70 -9.01 -73.44 48.54
C SER A 70 -8.69 -74.09 47.20
N LYS A 71 -9.63 -74.85 46.56
CA LYS A 71 -9.35 -75.59 45.34
C LYS A 71 -9.60 -74.74 44.07
N ALA A 72 -8.68 -74.79 43.09
CA ALA A 72 -8.88 -74.19 41.79
C ALA A 72 -10.06 -74.75 41.04
N HIS A 73 -10.89 -73.88 40.39
CA HIS A 73 -12.10 -74.33 39.69
C HIS A 73 -12.00 -74.10 38.19
N LYS A 74 -12.21 -75.17 37.39
CA LYS A 74 -12.27 -75.05 35.91
C LYS A 74 -13.70 -74.78 35.49
N GLY A 75 -13.98 -73.61 34.88
CA GLY A 75 -15.33 -73.22 34.46
C GLY A 75 -15.33 -71.96 33.57
N LYS A 76 -16.48 -71.68 32.98
CA LYS A 76 -16.62 -70.47 32.10
C LYS A 76 -16.69 -69.19 32.94
N VAL A 77 -15.83 -68.24 32.64
CA VAL A 77 -15.82 -66.89 33.21
C VAL A 77 -15.99 -65.85 32.11
N THR A 78 -16.83 -64.84 32.34
CA THR A 78 -17.14 -63.78 31.40
C THR A 78 -16.64 -62.47 31.93
N LEU A 79 -15.65 -61.89 31.20
CA LEU A 79 -15.21 -60.50 31.45
C LEU A 79 -16.32 -59.54 31.01
N GLN A 80 -16.68 -58.64 31.89
CA GLN A 80 -17.68 -57.60 31.65
C GLN A 80 -17.03 -56.22 31.85
N ARG A 81 -17.47 -55.24 31.04
CA ARG A 81 -17.08 -53.83 31.13
C ARG A 81 -18.29 -53.01 31.59
N LYS A 82 -18.08 -52.06 32.49
CA LYS A 82 -19.12 -51.13 32.94
C LYS A 82 -19.41 -50.13 31.79
N SER A 83 -20.68 -49.92 31.47
CA SER A 83 -21.19 -49.00 30.47
C SER A 83 -22.39 -48.25 31.07
N GLY A 84 -22.18 -47.03 31.57
CA GLY A 84 -23.16 -46.31 32.37
C GLY A 84 -23.51 -47.13 33.65
N LYS A 85 -24.78 -47.40 33.88
CA LYS A 85 -25.25 -48.19 35.03
C LYS A 85 -25.21 -49.73 34.78
N THR A 86 -24.91 -50.17 33.55
CA THR A 86 -24.98 -51.58 33.15
C THR A 86 -23.58 -52.20 32.94
N TRP A 87 -23.56 -53.57 32.90
CA TRP A 87 -22.34 -54.33 32.60
C TRP A 87 -22.51 -55.05 31.27
N LYS A 88 -21.65 -54.73 30.31
CA LYS A 88 -21.65 -55.34 28.98
C LYS A 88 -20.56 -56.40 28.87
N LYS A 89 -20.89 -57.56 28.25
CA LYS A 89 -19.98 -58.65 27.97
C LYS A 89 -18.85 -58.17 27.05
N VAL A 90 -17.61 -58.51 27.41
CA VAL A 90 -16.40 -58.27 26.60
C VAL A 90 -15.92 -59.58 25.96
N ALA A 91 -15.72 -60.61 26.75
CA ALA A 91 -15.29 -61.93 26.29
C ALA A 91 -15.64 -62.99 27.32
N THR A 92 -15.74 -64.23 26.88
CA THR A 92 -15.89 -65.39 27.75
C THR A 92 -14.69 -66.34 27.51
N LYS A 93 -14.12 -66.87 28.58
CA LYS A 93 -13.08 -67.89 28.55
C LYS A 93 -13.31 -68.96 29.61
N THR A 94 -12.75 -70.15 29.41
CA THR A 94 -12.73 -71.17 30.42
C THR A 94 -11.44 -71.05 31.22
N THR A 95 -11.52 -71.11 32.54
CA THR A 95 -10.33 -71.13 33.40
C THR A 95 -9.58 -72.48 33.22
N THR A 96 -8.26 -72.43 33.36
CA THR A 96 -7.41 -73.61 33.35
C THR A 96 -7.65 -74.49 34.53
N SER A 97 -6.97 -75.65 34.61
CA SER A 97 -7.00 -76.55 35.80
C SER A 97 -6.50 -75.82 37.08
N LYS A 98 -5.70 -74.75 36.91
CA LYS A 98 -5.26 -73.84 38.00
C LYS A 98 -6.25 -72.73 38.33
N GLY A 99 -7.49 -72.78 37.80
CA GLY A 99 -8.55 -71.81 38.05
C GLY A 99 -8.32 -70.42 37.40
N VAL A 100 -7.46 -70.29 36.38
CA VAL A 100 -6.99 -68.99 35.82
C VAL A 100 -7.47 -68.81 34.40
N ALA A 101 -7.98 -67.60 34.07
CA ALA A 101 -8.22 -67.16 32.70
C ALA A 101 -7.66 -65.76 32.45
N LYS A 102 -6.92 -65.61 31.35
CA LYS A 102 -6.30 -64.32 30.95
C LYS A 102 -7.09 -63.67 29.83
N PHE A 103 -7.44 -62.39 29.99
CA PHE A 103 -8.14 -61.56 29.01
C PHE A 103 -7.22 -60.42 28.53
N SER A 104 -6.99 -60.33 27.23
CA SER A 104 -6.30 -59.21 26.62
C SER A 104 -7.34 -58.14 26.25
N VAL A 105 -7.20 -56.93 26.78
CA VAL A 105 -8.10 -55.81 26.53
C VAL A 105 -7.31 -54.60 26.04
N LYS A 106 -7.90 -53.80 25.16
CA LYS A 106 -7.36 -52.52 24.67
C LYS A 106 -8.42 -51.42 24.82
N PRO A 107 -8.65 -50.89 26.02
CA PRO A 107 -9.66 -49.86 26.22
C PRO A 107 -9.17 -48.50 25.71
N ALA A 108 -10.07 -47.75 25.06
CA ALA A 108 -9.76 -46.41 24.54
C ALA A 108 -9.84 -45.32 25.64
N SER A 109 -10.52 -45.62 26.75
CA SER A 109 -10.72 -44.68 27.88
C SER A 109 -10.78 -45.42 29.21
N THR A 110 -10.58 -44.71 30.30
CA THR A 110 -10.71 -45.25 31.66
C THR A 110 -12.02 -45.96 31.82
N THR A 111 -11.95 -47.18 32.29
CA THR A 111 -13.12 -48.07 32.39
C THR A 111 -12.97 -49.06 33.54
N THR A 112 -14.08 -49.69 33.94
CA THR A 112 -14.12 -50.66 35.03
C THR A 112 -14.53 -52.02 34.50
N TYR A 113 -13.83 -53.04 34.93
CA TYR A 113 -14.09 -54.42 34.57
C TYR A 113 -14.51 -55.25 35.79
N ARG A 114 -15.25 -56.33 35.57
CA ARG A 114 -15.45 -57.42 36.49
C ARG A 114 -15.52 -58.73 35.73
N VAL A 115 -15.33 -59.80 36.43
CA VAL A 115 -15.57 -61.14 35.89
C VAL A 115 -16.84 -61.71 36.54
N LEU A 116 -17.67 -62.38 35.74
CA LEU A 116 -18.83 -63.09 36.15
C LEU A 116 -18.59 -64.56 35.83
N THR A 117 -18.80 -65.47 36.82
CA THR A 117 -18.74 -66.90 36.62
C THR A 117 -20.02 -67.42 35.97
N SER A 118 -20.03 -68.65 35.46
CA SER A 118 -21.25 -69.35 34.97
C SER A 118 -22.28 -69.50 36.06
N SER A 119 -21.87 -69.58 37.34
CA SER A 119 -22.81 -69.61 38.51
C SER A 119 -23.22 -68.17 38.94
N LYS A 120 -23.11 -67.19 38.11
CA LYS A 120 -23.47 -65.76 38.30
C LYS A 120 -22.78 -65.06 39.49
N LYS A 121 -21.67 -65.61 40.05
CA LYS A 121 -20.86 -64.92 41.05
C LYS A 121 -19.96 -63.91 40.38
N ALA A 122 -19.95 -62.61 40.81
CA ALA A 122 -19.13 -61.54 40.27
C ALA A 122 -17.88 -61.27 41.12
N SER A 123 -16.78 -60.97 40.52
CA SER A 123 -15.60 -60.42 41.20
C SER A 123 -15.85 -58.99 41.69
N LYS A 124 -15.04 -58.51 42.65
CA LYS A 124 -14.91 -57.06 42.89
C LYS A 124 -14.61 -56.36 41.58
N ALA A 125 -15.17 -55.15 41.41
CA ALA A 125 -14.93 -54.31 40.23
C ALA A 125 -13.50 -53.78 40.24
N LYS A 126 -12.80 -53.89 39.09
CA LYS A 126 -11.44 -53.37 38.90
C LYS A 126 -11.44 -52.20 37.92
N LYS A 127 -11.08 -51.02 38.38
CA LYS A 127 -10.86 -49.84 37.54
C LYS A 127 -9.53 -49.99 36.82
N LEU A 128 -9.55 -49.75 35.51
CA LEU A 128 -8.36 -49.59 34.66
C LEU A 128 -8.31 -48.15 34.17
N THR A 129 -7.36 -47.38 34.68
CA THR A 129 -7.13 -46.01 34.27
C THR A 129 -6.42 -45.99 32.92
N VAL A 130 -6.97 -45.31 31.92
CA VAL A 130 -6.41 -45.23 30.59
C VAL A 130 -5.94 -43.80 30.31
N THR A 131 -4.64 -43.65 30.06
CA THR A 131 -4.05 -42.41 29.64
C THR A 131 -4.02 -42.36 28.11
N LYS A 132 -4.31 -41.21 27.52
CA LYS A 132 -4.19 -41.03 26.07
C LYS A 132 -2.73 -41.25 25.65
N ALA A 133 -2.52 -42.17 24.70
CA ALA A 133 -1.17 -42.51 24.22
C ALA A 133 -0.51 -41.38 23.48
N TYR A 134 -1.26 -40.56 22.78
CA TYR A 134 -0.76 -39.45 21.97
C TYR A 134 -1.31 -38.13 22.47
N ALA A 135 -0.45 -37.14 22.55
CA ALA A 135 -0.81 -35.76 22.83
C ALA A 135 -0.21 -34.85 21.75
N LEU A 136 -1.04 -33.96 21.20
CA LEU A 136 -0.63 -32.93 20.26
C LEU A 136 -1.21 -31.60 20.74
N ALA A 137 -0.33 -30.68 21.06
CA ALA A 137 -0.70 -29.32 21.39
C ALA A 137 -0.10 -28.35 20.39
N SER A 138 -0.70 -27.18 20.27
CA SER A 138 -0.15 -26.07 19.49
C SER A 138 -0.42 -24.75 20.21
N THR A 139 0.38 -23.74 19.90
CA THR A 139 0.13 -22.38 20.40
C THR A 139 -1.23 -21.89 19.94
N ALA A 140 -1.86 -21.04 20.75
CA ALA A 140 -3.17 -20.47 20.47
C ALA A 140 -3.18 -19.62 19.19
N GLY A 141 -4.36 -19.41 18.65
CA GLY A 141 -4.61 -18.42 17.61
C GLY A 141 -4.36 -16.99 18.13
N SER A 142 -4.33 -16.04 17.22
CA SER A 142 -4.17 -14.63 17.54
C SER A 142 -4.81 -13.77 16.47
N THR A 143 -4.92 -12.49 16.74
CA THR A 143 -5.19 -11.48 15.72
C THR A 143 -3.89 -11.13 14.99
N ILE A 144 -3.96 -11.09 13.67
CA ILE A 144 -2.88 -10.65 12.78
C ILE A 144 -3.41 -9.57 11.83
N THR A 145 -2.51 -8.75 11.30
CA THR A 145 -2.83 -7.84 10.20
C THR A 145 -2.77 -8.62 8.87
N ALA A 146 -3.61 -8.28 7.92
CA ALA A 146 -3.56 -8.83 6.56
C ALA A 146 -2.14 -8.73 5.98
N GLY A 147 -1.71 -9.77 5.26
CA GLY A 147 -0.35 -9.87 4.71
C GLY A 147 0.71 -10.38 5.69
N THR A 148 0.43 -10.39 6.99
CA THR A 148 1.37 -10.95 7.98
C THR A 148 1.10 -12.44 8.26
N GLY A 149 2.05 -13.11 8.93
CA GLY A 149 1.93 -14.52 9.25
C GLY A 149 1.73 -14.79 10.74
N LYS A 150 1.05 -15.90 11.04
CA LYS A 150 0.99 -16.50 12.39
C LYS A 150 1.86 -17.75 12.43
N THR A 151 2.84 -17.74 13.29
CA THR A 151 3.64 -18.95 13.59
C THR A 151 2.97 -19.76 14.68
N PHE A 152 2.71 -21.04 14.39
CA PHE A 152 2.30 -22.03 15.35
C PHE A 152 3.49 -22.89 15.74
N THR A 153 3.68 -23.09 17.05
CA THR A 153 4.60 -24.07 17.59
C THR A 153 3.80 -25.28 18.05
N LEU A 154 4.20 -26.46 17.64
CA LEU A 154 3.55 -27.72 17.97
C LEU A 154 4.41 -28.49 18.97
N THR A 155 3.74 -29.17 19.91
CA THR A 155 4.37 -30.20 20.76
C THR A 155 3.64 -31.51 20.58
N TYR A 156 4.41 -32.59 20.38
CA TYR A 156 3.86 -33.93 20.17
C TYR A 156 4.55 -34.96 21.08
N HIS A 157 3.73 -35.72 21.80
CA HIS A 157 4.21 -36.75 22.71
C HIS A 157 3.54 -38.10 22.42
N HIS A 158 4.30 -39.16 22.59
CA HIS A 158 3.81 -40.52 22.64
C HIS A 158 4.20 -41.15 23.97
N HIS A 159 3.25 -41.67 24.69
CA HIS A 159 3.43 -42.19 26.05
C HIS A 159 4.13 -41.20 27.01
N GLY A 160 3.79 -39.91 26.89
CA GLY A 160 4.34 -38.84 27.70
C GLY A 160 5.75 -38.37 27.30
N ARG A 161 6.41 -39.05 26.35
CA ARG A 161 7.74 -38.71 25.86
C ARG A 161 7.67 -37.95 24.55
N ALA A 162 8.60 -37.03 24.33
CA ALA A 162 8.74 -36.31 23.08
C ALA A 162 8.93 -37.28 21.90
N ALA A 163 8.17 -37.11 20.86
CA ALA A 163 8.15 -38.03 19.71
C ALA A 163 8.18 -37.27 18.38
N SER A 164 8.51 -37.97 17.30
CA SER A 164 8.54 -37.41 15.95
C SER A 164 7.35 -37.88 15.14
N ALA A 165 6.78 -36.99 14.34
CA ALA A 165 5.66 -37.28 13.43
C ALA A 165 5.53 -36.20 12.36
N THR A 166 4.78 -36.49 11.29
CA THR A 166 4.29 -35.46 10.37
C THR A 166 2.86 -35.11 10.77
N ALA A 167 2.64 -33.86 11.15
CA ALA A 167 1.31 -33.34 11.43
C ALA A 167 0.74 -32.62 10.19
N LEU A 168 -0.48 -32.92 9.83
CA LEU A 168 -1.24 -32.16 8.82
C LEU A 168 -1.73 -30.88 9.46
N VAL A 169 -1.63 -29.79 8.71
CA VAL A 169 -2.28 -28.51 9.01
C VAL A 169 -3.59 -28.48 8.25
N GLU A 170 -4.69 -28.39 8.97
CA GLU A 170 -6.02 -28.39 8.41
C GLU A 170 -6.72 -27.06 8.70
N ARG A 171 -7.34 -26.47 7.66
CA ARG A 171 -8.15 -25.25 7.73
C ARG A 171 -9.64 -25.63 7.71
N HIS A 172 -10.44 -24.95 8.53
CA HIS A 172 -11.88 -25.07 8.49
C HIS A 172 -12.41 -24.31 7.27
N SER A 173 -13.20 -24.97 6.42
CA SER A 173 -13.79 -24.41 5.20
C SER A 173 -15.22 -24.94 5.06
N GLY A 174 -16.21 -24.07 5.25
CA GLY A 174 -17.61 -24.49 5.38
C GLY A 174 -17.77 -25.47 6.54
N SER A 175 -18.33 -26.66 6.28
CA SER A 175 -18.48 -27.74 7.28
C SER A 175 -17.29 -28.70 7.33
N LYS A 176 -16.24 -28.48 6.51
CA LYS A 176 -15.16 -29.46 6.32
C LYS A 176 -13.81 -28.91 6.80
N TRP A 177 -12.90 -29.85 7.13
CA TRP A 177 -11.50 -29.57 7.38
C TRP A 177 -10.68 -29.94 6.16
N VAL A 178 -9.96 -28.97 5.59
CA VAL A 178 -9.15 -29.12 4.38
C VAL A 178 -7.67 -29.01 4.74
N LYS A 179 -6.86 -29.95 4.27
CA LYS A 179 -5.40 -29.89 4.42
C LYS A 179 -4.86 -28.71 3.62
N VAL A 180 -4.06 -27.85 4.26
CA VAL A 180 -3.39 -26.70 3.64
C VAL A 180 -1.87 -26.80 3.70
N ALA A 181 -1.33 -27.58 4.64
CA ALA A 181 0.11 -27.78 4.77
C ALA A 181 0.41 -29.08 5.57
N SER A 182 1.69 -29.39 5.67
CA SER A 182 2.20 -30.41 6.60
C SER A 182 3.39 -29.82 7.35
N VAL A 183 3.57 -30.23 8.62
CA VAL A 183 4.69 -29.82 9.45
C VAL A 183 5.39 -31.06 10.04
N LYS A 184 6.71 -31.12 9.87
CA LYS A 184 7.54 -32.16 10.51
C LYS A 184 7.75 -31.77 11.97
N VAL A 185 7.30 -32.63 12.87
CA VAL A 185 7.58 -32.56 14.30
C VAL A 185 8.74 -33.49 14.58
N SER A 186 9.84 -32.98 15.10
CA SER A 186 11.05 -33.75 15.44
C SER A 186 11.37 -33.59 16.91
N LYS A 187 11.64 -34.70 17.58
CA LYS A 187 11.94 -34.72 19.05
C LYS A 187 10.90 -33.94 19.86
N GLY A 188 9.63 -34.07 19.47
CA GLY A 188 8.49 -33.43 20.14
C GLY A 188 8.17 -32.00 19.72
N HIS A 189 8.95 -31.37 18.83
CA HIS A 189 8.76 -29.97 18.47
C HIS A 189 8.62 -29.76 16.96
N GLY A 190 7.71 -28.86 16.55
CA GLY A 190 7.51 -28.43 15.17
C GLY A 190 7.09 -26.96 15.11
N LYS A 191 7.41 -26.30 13.99
CA LYS A 191 6.96 -24.90 13.73
C LYS A 191 6.42 -24.80 12.32
N VAL A 192 5.35 -23.99 12.16
CA VAL A 192 4.80 -23.64 10.85
C VAL A 192 4.26 -22.23 10.90
N THR A 193 4.58 -21.42 9.89
CA THR A 193 4.03 -20.08 9.72
C THR A 193 2.96 -20.12 8.63
N LEU A 194 1.75 -19.66 8.96
CA LEU A 194 0.62 -19.58 8.05
C LEU A 194 0.28 -18.11 7.82
N LYS A 195 0.00 -17.75 6.57
CA LYS A 195 -0.39 -16.39 6.15
C LYS A 195 -1.83 -16.41 5.61
N PRO A 196 -2.86 -16.48 6.48
CA PRO A 196 -4.23 -16.49 6.02
C PRO A 196 -4.63 -15.13 5.43
N SER A 197 -5.33 -15.15 4.31
CA SER A 197 -5.90 -13.96 3.68
C SER A 197 -7.22 -13.51 4.32
N ALA A 198 -7.86 -14.35 5.12
CA ALA A 198 -9.10 -14.06 5.85
C ALA A 198 -9.11 -14.74 7.21
N THR A 199 -9.95 -14.23 8.13
CA THR A 199 -10.20 -14.86 9.44
C THR A 199 -10.56 -16.32 9.24
N THR A 200 -9.83 -17.22 9.89
CA THR A 200 -10.00 -18.66 9.70
C THR A 200 -9.56 -19.45 10.93
N THR A 201 -9.98 -20.71 10.99
CA THR A 201 -9.66 -21.61 12.09
C THR A 201 -8.78 -22.75 11.59
N TYR A 202 -7.71 -23.05 12.32
CA TYR A 202 -6.78 -24.13 12.03
C TYR A 202 -6.81 -25.18 13.13
N ARG A 203 -6.52 -26.43 12.77
CA ARG A 203 -6.16 -27.51 13.69
C ARG A 203 -4.99 -28.29 13.11
N PHE A 204 -4.35 -29.05 13.98
CA PHE A 204 -3.23 -29.91 13.59
C PHE A 204 -3.62 -31.36 13.87
N ARG A 205 -3.28 -32.26 12.95
CA ARG A 205 -3.66 -33.68 13.07
C ARG A 205 -2.51 -34.60 12.68
N VAL A 206 -2.15 -35.51 13.56
CA VAL A 206 -1.32 -36.66 13.21
C VAL A 206 -2.28 -37.80 12.85
N PRO A 207 -2.32 -38.21 11.55
CA PRO A 207 -3.32 -39.17 11.05
C PRO A 207 -3.31 -40.46 11.85
N GLY A 208 -4.51 -40.97 12.19
CA GLY A 208 -4.68 -42.19 12.97
C GLY A 208 -4.20 -42.13 14.42
N LYS A 209 -3.74 -40.98 14.91
CA LYS A 209 -3.19 -40.80 16.27
C LYS A 209 -3.94 -39.78 17.10
N VAL A 210 -3.82 -38.49 16.76
CA VAL A 210 -4.38 -37.40 17.58
C VAL A 210 -4.64 -36.14 16.75
N THR A 211 -5.62 -35.36 17.19
CA THR A 211 -5.92 -34.03 16.66
C THR A 211 -5.80 -33.01 17.80
N SER A 212 -5.20 -31.86 17.53
CA SER A 212 -5.10 -30.74 18.47
C SER A 212 -6.46 -30.06 18.70
N ALA A 213 -6.50 -29.14 19.65
CA ALA A 213 -7.56 -28.12 19.69
C ALA A 213 -7.53 -27.29 18.39
N SER A 214 -8.67 -26.69 18.07
CA SER A 214 -8.76 -25.73 16.95
C SER A 214 -8.45 -24.32 17.44
N HIS A 215 -7.79 -23.51 16.58
CA HIS A 215 -7.34 -22.16 16.91
C HIS A 215 -7.77 -21.18 15.81
N LYS A 216 -8.55 -20.18 16.19
CA LYS A 216 -8.98 -19.10 15.30
C LYS A 216 -7.83 -18.09 15.13
N VAL A 217 -7.51 -17.76 13.89
CA VAL A 217 -6.66 -16.63 13.52
C VAL A 217 -7.57 -15.56 12.94
N THR A 218 -7.66 -14.43 13.63
CA THR A 218 -8.45 -13.28 13.19
C THR A 218 -7.55 -12.39 12.34
N VAL A 219 -7.97 -12.10 11.11
CA VAL A 219 -7.26 -11.18 10.21
C VAL A 219 -7.98 -9.83 10.25
N LYS A 220 -7.26 -8.78 10.64
CA LYS A 220 -7.74 -7.39 10.62
C LYS A 220 -7.23 -6.66 9.38
N ALA A 221 -7.96 -5.63 8.96
CA ALA A 221 -7.50 -4.70 7.95
C ALA A 221 -6.18 -4.01 8.40
N PRO A 222 -5.26 -3.71 7.48
CA PRO A 222 -4.02 -3.01 7.80
C PRO A 222 -4.29 -1.54 8.13
N SER A 223 -3.37 -0.88 8.83
CA SER A 223 -3.45 0.57 9.07
C SER A 223 -3.10 1.38 7.81
N THR A 224 -2.19 0.84 6.99
CA THR A 224 -1.72 1.47 5.76
C THR A 224 -1.47 0.44 4.67
N PHE A 225 -1.38 0.92 3.42
CA PHE A 225 -0.90 0.16 2.27
C PHE A 225 0.34 0.85 1.71
N SER A 226 1.39 0.08 1.47
CA SER A 226 2.53 0.50 0.66
C SER A 226 2.17 0.25 -0.80
N ILE A 227 2.30 1.27 -1.63
CA ILE A 227 2.06 1.23 -3.08
C ILE A 227 3.42 1.29 -3.76
N THR A 228 3.70 0.37 -4.65
CA THR A 228 4.87 0.44 -5.54
C THR A 228 4.43 0.69 -6.97
N GLY A 229 5.24 1.42 -7.70
CA GLY A 229 4.99 1.73 -9.09
C GLY A 229 6.20 2.32 -9.78
N SER A 230 6.01 2.81 -11.00
CA SER A 230 7.02 3.43 -11.85
C SER A 230 6.45 4.63 -12.59
N GLY A 231 7.31 5.44 -13.19
CA GLY A 231 6.92 6.64 -13.94
C GLY A 231 6.69 7.87 -13.07
N SER A 232 6.58 9.03 -13.71
CA SER A 232 6.28 10.34 -13.10
C SER A 232 5.59 11.24 -14.12
N GLY A 233 4.39 11.72 -13.79
CA GLY A 233 3.54 12.54 -14.64
C GLY A 233 2.31 11.81 -15.15
N HIS A 234 1.55 12.47 -16.04
CA HIS A 234 0.27 11.97 -16.56
C HIS A 234 0.43 10.85 -17.60
N GLY A 235 1.54 10.79 -18.33
CA GLY A 235 1.83 9.71 -19.26
C GLY A 235 1.48 9.95 -20.72
N VAL A 236 0.90 11.08 -21.09
CA VAL A 236 0.46 11.36 -22.46
C VAL A 236 1.52 12.18 -23.21
N GLY A 237 1.83 11.79 -24.46
CA GLY A 237 2.79 12.47 -25.32
C GLY A 237 4.24 12.17 -24.96
N LEU A 238 5.14 13.16 -24.99
CA LEU A 238 6.58 12.95 -24.86
C LEU A 238 7.00 12.63 -23.42
N SER A 239 7.68 11.48 -23.25
CA SER A 239 8.45 11.16 -22.05
C SER A 239 9.81 11.83 -22.09
N GLN A 240 10.12 12.72 -21.15
CA GLN A 240 11.39 13.46 -21.14
C GLN A 240 12.61 12.54 -20.99
N TYR A 241 12.56 11.57 -20.06
CA TYR A 241 13.61 10.56 -19.92
C TYR A 241 13.67 9.61 -21.13
N GLY A 242 12.52 9.34 -21.79
CA GLY A 242 12.48 8.60 -23.04
C GLY A 242 13.17 9.36 -24.18
N ALA A 243 12.87 10.65 -24.32
CA ALA A 243 13.52 11.53 -25.29
C ALA A 243 15.03 11.60 -25.05
N TYR A 244 15.46 11.71 -23.79
CA TYR A 244 16.88 11.72 -23.44
C TYR A 244 17.56 10.39 -23.82
N GLN A 245 16.92 9.24 -23.55
CA GLN A 245 17.44 7.93 -23.95
C GLN A 245 17.59 7.82 -25.48
N MET A 246 16.57 8.25 -26.23
CA MET A 246 16.61 8.24 -27.69
C MET A 246 17.72 9.15 -28.23
N ALA A 247 17.94 10.32 -27.62
CA ALA A 247 19.05 11.19 -27.99
C ALA A 247 20.41 10.53 -27.74
N LEU A 248 20.60 9.84 -26.60
CA LEU A 248 21.80 9.05 -26.33
C LEU A 248 22.04 7.94 -27.36
N GLU A 249 20.98 7.40 -27.93
CA GLU A 249 20.99 6.39 -29.02
C GLU A 249 21.21 7.02 -30.42
N GLY A 250 21.37 8.34 -30.50
CA GLY A 250 21.67 9.07 -31.73
C GLY A 250 20.44 9.45 -32.55
N LYS A 251 19.23 9.42 -31.99
CA LYS A 251 18.03 9.93 -32.65
C LYS A 251 18.04 11.46 -32.68
N SER A 252 17.58 12.04 -33.79
CA SER A 252 17.38 13.49 -33.92
C SER A 252 16.15 13.97 -33.14
N GLY A 253 16.03 15.26 -32.87
CA GLY A 253 14.85 15.86 -32.25
C GLY A 253 13.56 15.52 -33.01
N ALA A 254 13.56 15.58 -34.33
CA ALA A 254 12.41 15.22 -35.15
C ALA A 254 12.03 13.73 -35.01
N GLN A 255 13.01 12.83 -34.98
CA GLN A 255 12.74 11.39 -34.77
C GLN A 255 12.18 11.10 -33.38
N ILE A 256 12.64 11.81 -32.36
CA ILE A 256 12.10 11.72 -30.99
C ILE A 256 10.65 12.18 -30.99
N LEU A 257 10.35 13.31 -31.59
CA LEU A 257 9.01 13.89 -31.63
C LEU A 257 8.01 13.00 -32.37
N THR A 258 8.37 12.52 -33.57
CA THR A 258 7.49 11.65 -34.37
C THR A 258 7.30 10.25 -33.76
N HIS A 259 8.18 9.82 -32.85
CA HIS A 259 7.98 8.62 -32.04
C HIS A 259 6.86 8.83 -31.00
N PHE A 260 6.91 9.91 -30.25
CA PHE A 260 5.93 10.14 -29.17
C PHE A 260 4.61 10.77 -29.64
N TYR A 261 4.60 11.43 -30.80
CA TYR A 261 3.41 12.00 -31.44
C TYR A 261 3.17 11.32 -32.78
N THR A 262 2.31 10.31 -32.75
CA THR A 262 2.12 9.39 -33.87
C THR A 262 1.57 10.08 -35.13
N GLY A 263 2.15 9.81 -36.29
CA GLY A 263 1.67 10.33 -37.58
C GLY A 263 1.84 11.84 -37.77
N THR A 264 2.71 12.47 -36.97
CA THR A 264 3.01 13.89 -37.06
C THR A 264 4.25 14.18 -37.91
N THR A 265 4.45 15.44 -38.25
CA THR A 265 5.65 15.97 -38.89
C THR A 265 6.22 17.12 -38.06
N VAL A 266 7.52 17.35 -38.20
CA VAL A 266 8.23 18.49 -37.58
C VAL A 266 8.75 19.39 -38.68
N GLY A 267 8.37 20.64 -38.64
CA GLY A 267 8.77 21.60 -39.68
C GLY A 267 8.57 23.05 -39.25
N ASN A 268 9.12 23.96 -40.02
CA ASN A 268 8.97 25.41 -39.76
C ASN A 268 7.56 25.87 -40.14
N VAL A 269 6.93 26.62 -39.24
CA VAL A 269 5.66 27.32 -39.49
C VAL A 269 5.82 28.80 -39.12
N THR A 270 4.93 29.62 -39.63
CA THR A 270 4.81 31.03 -39.21
C THR A 270 4.27 31.07 -37.78
N THR A 271 4.90 31.86 -36.92
CA THR A 271 4.56 32.00 -35.51
C THR A 271 4.30 33.47 -35.17
N PRO A 272 3.46 33.78 -34.18
CA PRO A 272 3.45 35.08 -33.54
C PRO A 272 4.82 35.45 -33.03
N GLU A 273 5.14 36.74 -33.05
CA GLU A 273 6.45 37.24 -32.60
C GLU A 273 6.62 37.12 -31.09
N ARG A 274 5.56 37.44 -30.33
CA ARG A 274 5.61 37.60 -28.88
C ARG A 274 4.57 36.73 -28.16
N ILE A 275 4.84 36.53 -26.87
CA ILE A 275 3.94 35.84 -25.93
C ILE A 275 3.94 36.55 -24.58
N LYS A 276 2.79 36.61 -23.92
CA LYS A 276 2.56 37.23 -22.64
C LYS A 276 2.50 36.20 -21.53
N VAL A 277 3.47 36.21 -20.63
CA VAL A 277 3.60 35.24 -19.51
C VAL A 277 3.27 35.95 -18.21
N GLN A 278 2.19 35.56 -17.52
CA GLN A 278 1.93 36.08 -16.17
C GLN A 278 3.00 35.53 -15.21
N VAL A 279 3.74 36.43 -14.60
CA VAL A 279 4.80 36.10 -13.65
C VAL A 279 4.43 36.45 -12.21
N TRP A 280 3.43 37.30 -12.02
CA TRP A 280 2.87 37.61 -10.71
C TRP A 280 1.49 38.30 -10.87
N GLY A 281 0.50 37.86 -10.06
CA GLY A 281 -0.83 38.47 -10.13
C GLY A 281 -1.93 37.59 -9.59
N PRO A 282 -3.20 37.95 -9.86
CA PRO A 282 -4.36 37.14 -9.53
C PRO A 282 -4.34 35.79 -10.24
N GLU A 283 -4.83 34.77 -9.56
CA GLU A 283 -4.96 33.41 -10.08
C GLU A 283 -5.96 33.32 -11.24
N PRO A 284 -5.56 33.01 -12.47
CA PRO A 284 -6.48 32.98 -13.60
C PRO A 284 -7.26 31.68 -13.74
N TYR A 285 -6.78 30.60 -13.12
CA TYR A 285 -7.37 29.27 -13.19
C TYR A 285 -8.16 28.93 -11.93
N SER A 286 -9.21 28.12 -12.05
CA SER A 286 -9.96 27.62 -10.90
C SER A 286 -9.27 26.41 -10.32
N TYR A 287 -8.54 26.58 -9.23
CA TYR A 287 -7.92 25.50 -8.46
C TYR A 287 -8.59 25.36 -7.08
N PRO A 288 -8.48 24.20 -6.41
CA PRO A 288 -8.94 24.05 -5.05
C PRO A 288 -8.35 25.12 -4.12
N ALA A 289 -9.16 25.68 -3.24
CA ALA A 289 -8.76 26.71 -2.30
C ALA A 289 -7.47 26.31 -1.54
N GLY A 290 -6.49 27.20 -1.50
CA GLY A 290 -5.22 27.00 -0.81
C GLY A 290 -4.10 26.38 -1.65
N THR A 291 -4.33 26.06 -2.92
CA THR A 291 -3.29 25.54 -3.81
C THR A 291 -2.32 26.64 -4.23
N TYR A 292 -2.82 27.83 -4.53
CA TYR A 292 -2.05 29.03 -4.85
C TYR A 292 -2.56 30.19 -4.01
N SER A 293 -1.63 30.94 -3.37
CA SER A 293 -1.98 32.07 -2.52
C SER A 293 -1.82 33.37 -3.31
N ASP A 294 -2.94 34.01 -3.58
CA ASP A 294 -2.98 35.26 -4.31
C ASP A 294 -3.55 36.41 -3.46
N THR A 295 -3.19 36.53 -2.23
CA THR A 295 -3.73 37.54 -1.30
C THR A 295 -2.97 38.88 -1.32
N ALA A 296 -1.79 38.95 -1.93
CA ALA A 296 -0.95 40.14 -1.91
C ALA A 296 -1.51 41.25 -2.81
N LYS A 297 -1.68 42.44 -2.25
CA LYS A 297 -2.15 43.66 -2.92
C LYS A 297 -1.00 44.57 -3.36
N THR A 298 0.22 44.19 -3.10
CA THR A 298 1.43 44.96 -3.34
C THR A 298 2.57 44.04 -3.66
N THR A 299 3.38 44.40 -4.65
CA THR A 299 4.67 43.75 -4.92
C THR A 299 5.73 44.78 -5.14
N THR A 300 6.99 44.32 -5.28
CA THR A 300 8.17 45.16 -5.55
C THR A 300 8.96 44.48 -6.66
N ILE A 301 9.47 45.27 -7.58
CA ILE A 301 10.42 44.83 -8.60
C ILE A 301 11.79 45.41 -8.25
N THR A 302 12.77 44.55 -8.14
CA THR A 302 14.20 44.91 -7.94
C THR A 302 14.91 44.76 -9.26
N PHE A 303 15.81 45.71 -9.60
CA PHE A 303 16.51 45.77 -10.88
C PHE A 303 18.03 45.69 -10.72
N GLY A 304 18.68 45.03 -11.67
CA GLY A 304 20.14 44.99 -11.77
C GLY A 304 20.75 46.16 -12.54
N GLY A 305 19.94 47.03 -13.15
CA GLY A 305 20.33 48.18 -13.92
C GLY A 305 19.32 49.33 -13.84
N PRO A 306 19.56 50.47 -14.56
CA PRO A 306 18.56 51.51 -14.73
C PRO A 306 17.26 50.96 -15.34
N TRP A 307 16.15 51.58 -14.97
CA TRP A 307 14.83 51.17 -15.46
C TRP A 307 13.89 52.38 -15.59
N HIS A 308 12.85 52.23 -16.40
CA HIS A 308 11.83 53.23 -16.62
C HIS A 308 10.44 52.61 -16.72
N LEU A 309 9.45 53.30 -16.18
CA LEU A 309 8.04 53.00 -16.25
C LEU A 309 7.37 53.98 -17.21
N THR A 310 6.72 53.46 -18.23
CA THR A 310 5.94 54.26 -19.21
C THR A 310 4.44 53.91 -19.15
N ALA A 311 3.60 54.87 -19.54
CA ALA A 311 2.18 54.60 -19.73
C ALA A 311 1.92 54.18 -21.20
N ASP A 312 1.00 53.23 -21.42
CA ASP A 312 0.67 52.67 -22.73
C ASP A 312 0.02 53.71 -23.68
N ASP A 313 -0.64 54.73 -23.13
CA ASP A 313 -1.43 55.71 -23.87
C ASP A 313 -0.62 56.88 -24.51
N ALA A 314 0.60 57.09 -24.06
CA ALA A 314 1.40 58.24 -24.48
C ALA A 314 2.92 57.96 -24.64
N LEU A 315 3.40 56.75 -24.38
CA LEU A 315 4.82 56.42 -24.26
C LEU A 315 5.57 57.41 -23.34
N THR A 316 4.84 58.00 -22.38
CA THR A 316 5.36 59.02 -21.47
C THR A 316 5.97 58.33 -20.27
N THR A 317 7.23 58.63 -19.98
CA THR A 317 7.88 58.17 -18.77
C THR A 317 7.16 58.70 -17.54
N VAL A 318 6.72 57.79 -16.68
CA VAL A 318 6.03 58.07 -15.42
C VAL A 318 7.00 58.11 -14.25
N LEU A 319 7.96 57.19 -14.25
CA LEU A 319 9.05 57.09 -13.27
C LEU A 319 10.30 56.53 -13.92
N ASP A 320 11.45 57.05 -13.47
CA ASP A 320 12.77 56.50 -13.78
C ASP A 320 13.44 56.08 -12.48
N GLY A 321 14.20 55.00 -12.53
CA GLY A 321 14.99 54.51 -11.41
C GLY A 321 16.36 53.98 -11.80
N SER A 322 17.26 53.99 -10.86
CA SER A 322 18.58 53.35 -10.97
C SER A 322 18.56 51.92 -10.42
N ALA A 323 19.64 51.17 -10.63
CA ALA A 323 19.83 49.84 -10.04
C ALA A 323 19.73 49.78 -8.50
N ALA A 324 19.90 50.94 -7.81
CA ALA A 324 19.78 51.04 -6.36
C ALA A 324 18.33 51.29 -5.88
N GLN A 325 17.39 51.44 -6.82
CA GLN A 325 16.03 51.84 -6.55
C GLN A 325 15.05 50.80 -7.08
N ASP A 326 14.22 50.28 -6.18
CA ASP A 326 13.16 49.32 -6.51
C ASP A 326 11.86 50.05 -6.88
N LEU A 327 11.02 49.39 -7.68
CA LEU A 327 9.66 49.83 -8.00
C LEU A 327 8.63 49.07 -7.13
N ARG A 328 7.96 49.81 -6.25
CA ARG A 328 6.77 49.27 -5.54
C ARG A 328 5.54 49.53 -6.39
N ILE A 329 4.74 48.48 -6.56
CA ILE A 329 3.47 48.51 -7.30
C ILE A 329 2.35 48.10 -6.36
N SER A 330 1.27 48.89 -6.32
CA SER A 330 0.07 48.63 -5.52
C SER A 330 -1.18 48.98 -6.31
N VAL A 331 -2.35 48.53 -5.86
CA VAL A 331 -3.65 49.02 -6.36
C VAL A 331 -4.38 49.67 -5.19
N VAL A 332 -4.68 50.98 -5.35
CA VAL A 332 -5.39 51.79 -4.39
C VAL A 332 -6.66 52.34 -5.07
N ASN A 333 -7.83 52.08 -4.51
CA ASN A 333 -9.12 52.50 -5.08
C ASN A 333 -9.31 52.07 -6.56
N GLY A 334 -8.83 50.87 -6.89
CA GLY A 334 -8.95 50.31 -8.24
C GLY A 334 -7.93 50.84 -9.25
N LYS A 335 -7.00 51.72 -8.84
CA LYS A 335 -5.97 52.30 -9.69
C LYS A 335 -4.58 51.83 -9.27
N LEU A 336 -3.73 51.61 -10.26
CA LEU A 336 -2.29 51.34 -10.02
C LEU A 336 -1.64 52.53 -9.34
N THR A 337 -0.78 52.25 -8.41
CA THR A 337 0.05 53.23 -7.70
C THR A 337 1.50 52.77 -7.68
N PHE A 338 2.40 53.63 -7.99
CA PHE A 338 3.83 53.37 -8.12
C PHE A 338 4.64 54.18 -7.13
N ALA A 339 5.67 53.64 -6.55
CA ALA A 339 6.59 54.37 -5.69
C ALA A 339 8.02 53.83 -5.85
N LEU A 340 9.00 54.75 -5.88
CA LEU A 340 10.41 54.39 -5.78
C LEU A 340 10.74 53.99 -4.35
N LEU A 341 11.55 52.96 -4.19
CA LEU A 341 12.11 52.53 -2.93
C LEU A 341 13.62 52.71 -2.94
N ASN A 342 14.13 53.48 -1.98
CA ASN A 342 15.55 53.58 -1.65
C ASN A 342 15.78 52.75 -0.39
N GLY A 343 16.06 51.45 -0.53
CA GLY A 343 16.03 50.51 0.57
C GLY A 343 14.64 50.39 1.16
N SER A 344 14.43 50.76 2.43
CA SER A 344 13.12 50.74 3.09
C SER A 344 12.32 52.05 2.97
N ILE A 345 12.91 53.11 2.41
CA ILE A 345 12.29 54.43 2.30
C ILE A 345 11.59 54.54 0.95
N ALA A 346 10.27 54.74 1.00
CA ALA A 346 9.45 54.95 -0.19
C ALA A 346 9.28 56.44 -0.49
N THR A 347 9.34 56.79 -1.78
CA THR A 347 8.87 58.10 -2.23
C THR A 347 7.34 58.22 -2.08
N PRO A 348 6.78 59.45 -2.11
CA PRO A 348 5.34 59.58 -2.27
C PRO A 348 4.84 58.82 -3.49
N PRO A 349 3.74 58.06 -3.39
CA PRO A 349 3.28 57.26 -4.50
C PRO A 349 2.68 58.14 -5.63
N VAL A 350 3.01 57.77 -6.87
CA VAL A 350 2.40 58.32 -8.07
C VAL A 350 1.24 57.44 -8.43
N THR A 351 0.03 58.00 -8.54
CA THR A 351 -1.17 57.29 -8.97
C THR A 351 -1.25 57.27 -10.49
N ALA A 352 -1.60 56.11 -11.03
CA ALA A 352 -1.79 55.89 -12.44
C ALA A 352 -2.78 56.91 -13.09
N SER A 353 -2.48 57.35 -14.30
CA SER A 353 -3.35 58.18 -15.11
C SER A 353 -4.72 57.53 -15.27
N SER A 354 -5.75 58.33 -15.41
CA SER A 354 -7.11 57.82 -15.69
C SER A 354 -7.28 57.36 -17.14
N SER A 355 -6.35 57.74 -18.04
CA SER A 355 -6.36 57.38 -19.46
C SER A 355 -5.62 56.10 -19.77
N ALA A 356 -4.59 55.78 -18.99
CA ALA A 356 -3.79 54.57 -19.23
C ALA A 356 -4.45 53.31 -18.67
N SER A 357 -4.54 52.25 -19.46
CA SER A 357 -5.06 50.97 -19.11
C SER A 357 -4.02 49.97 -18.63
N SER A 358 -2.76 50.16 -19.10
CA SER A 358 -1.56 49.40 -18.72
C SER A 358 -0.33 50.29 -18.65
N TYR A 359 0.70 49.74 -18.09
CA TYR A 359 2.04 50.38 -17.96
C TYR A 359 3.08 49.37 -18.35
N GLU A 360 4.18 49.85 -18.98
CA GLU A 360 5.34 49.03 -19.32
C GLU A 360 6.51 49.39 -18.43
N VAL A 361 7.19 48.38 -17.91
CA VAL A 361 8.42 48.51 -17.14
C VAL A 361 9.55 47.91 -17.94
N HIS A 362 10.47 48.78 -18.39
CA HIS A 362 11.67 48.39 -19.11
C HIS A 362 12.90 48.56 -18.22
N TRP A 363 13.96 47.80 -18.45
CA TRP A 363 15.26 47.94 -17.79
C TRP A 363 16.37 47.81 -18.82
N ASP A 364 17.39 48.67 -18.70
CA ASP A 364 18.44 48.82 -19.73
C ASP A 364 19.51 47.73 -19.65
N SER A 365 19.71 47.15 -18.47
CA SER A 365 20.75 46.15 -18.26
C SER A 365 20.50 45.33 -17.00
N GLY A 366 21.20 44.19 -16.89
CA GLY A 366 21.05 43.30 -15.75
C GLY A 366 19.73 42.50 -15.79
N THR A 367 19.15 42.26 -14.64
CA THR A 367 17.93 41.45 -14.48
C THR A 367 16.91 42.15 -13.62
N ALA A 368 15.65 41.82 -13.81
CA ALA A 368 14.53 42.23 -12.96
C ALA A 368 14.00 41.06 -12.17
N ALA A 369 13.70 41.25 -10.87
CA ALA A 369 13.11 40.26 -9.97
C ALA A 369 11.81 40.80 -9.37
N VAL A 370 10.69 40.11 -9.61
CA VAL A 370 9.41 40.45 -9.00
C VAL A 370 9.27 39.69 -7.68
N LYS A 371 9.08 40.42 -6.57
CA LYS A 371 8.91 39.80 -5.26
C LYS A 371 7.69 38.89 -5.21
N GLY A 372 7.93 37.63 -4.98
CA GLY A 372 6.88 36.61 -4.94
C GLY A 372 6.72 35.82 -6.24
N SER A 373 7.43 36.21 -7.34
CA SER A 373 7.56 35.37 -8.53
C SER A 373 8.62 34.28 -8.34
N GLN A 374 8.57 33.25 -9.17
CA GLN A 374 9.60 32.21 -9.18
C GLN A 374 10.82 32.55 -10.07
N GLY A 375 10.67 33.50 -11.00
CA GLY A 375 11.64 33.83 -12.04
C GLY A 375 12.67 34.88 -11.65
N LEU A 376 13.61 35.07 -12.56
CA LEU A 376 14.48 36.21 -12.71
C LEU A 376 14.45 36.57 -14.19
N TYR A 377 14.30 37.85 -14.55
CA TYR A 377 13.96 38.24 -15.92
C TYR A 377 15.02 39.14 -16.49
N HIS A 378 15.50 38.81 -17.67
CA HIS A 378 16.51 39.56 -18.42
C HIS A 378 15.95 40.09 -19.75
N ASN A 379 15.04 39.33 -20.34
CA ASN A 379 14.52 39.58 -21.68
C ASN A 379 13.11 40.21 -21.61
N GLY A 380 12.74 40.94 -22.67
CA GLY A 380 11.43 41.58 -22.79
C GLY A 380 11.24 42.75 -21.83
N TRP A 381 9.98 42.98 -21.48
CA TRP A 381 9.54 43.99 -20.50
C TRP A 381 8.39 43.44 -19.65
N PHE A 382 7.99 44.19 -18.64
CA PHE A 382 6.80 43.87 -17.89
C PHE A 382 5.62 44.74 -18.27
N ASP A 383 4.51 44.14 -18.71
CA ASP A 383 3.22 44.79 -18.75
C ASP A 383 2.61 44.74 -17.35
N VAL A 384 2.20 45.89 -16.83
CA VAL A 384 1.60 46.06 -15.51
C VAL A 384 0.17 46.54 -15.65
N THR A 385 -0.78 45.76 -15.18
CA THR A 385 -2.19 46.07 -15.19
C THR A 385 -2.83 45.91 -13.80
N ALA A 386 -4.02 46.48 -13.59
CA ALA A 386 -4.82 46.19 -12.40
C ALA A 386 -5.91 45.20 -12.74
N ILE A 387 -5.98 44.09 -11.99
CA ILE A 387 -7.07 43.12 -12.08
C ILE A 387 -7.81 43.12 -10.74
N GLY A 388 -9.00 43.72 -10.74
CA GLY A 388 -9.75 43.98 -9.51
C GLY A 388 -8.97 44.91 -8.57
N THR A 389 -8.59 44.43 -7.41
CA THR A 389 -7.85 45.22 -6.40
C THR A 389 -6.37 44.86 -6.31
N ARG A 390 -5.81 44.21 -7.35
CA ARG A 390 -4.44 43.65 -7.34
C ARG A 390 -3.67 44.05 -8.57
N PRO A 391 -2.35 44.29 -8.42
CA PRO A 391 -1.46 44.41 -9.59
C PRO A 391 -1.33 43.04 -10.27
N ASN A 392 -1.17 43.07 -11.56
CA ASN A 392 -0.87 41.94 -12.43
C ASN A 392 0.35 42.26 -13.23
N ILE A 393 1.35 41.38 -13.23
CA ILE A 393 2.63 41.56 -13.93
C ILE A 393 2.80 40.44 -14.93
N VAL A 394 2.96 40.81 -16.18
CA VAL A 394 3.11 39.91 -17.32
C VAL A 394 4.46 40.23 -17.98
N ASN A 395 5.30 39.23 -18.18
CA ASN A 395 6.53 39.37 -18.97
C ASN A 395 6.17 39.17 -20.45
N ASP A 396 6.29 40.21 -21.24
CA ASP A 396 6.13 40.20 -22.69
C ASP A 396 7.46 39.89 -23.35
N VAL A 397 7.58 38.76 -24.06
CA VAL A 397 8.84 38.23 -24.58
C VAL A 397 8.69 37.67 -26.00
N LEU A 398 9.80 37.58 -26.74
CA LEU A 398 9.83 36.91 -28.04
C LEU A 398 9.54 35.42 -27.88
N LEU A 399 8.50 34.92 -28.59
CA LEU A 399 8.02 33.54 -28.45
C LEU A 399 9.09 32.51 -28.82
N ASN A 400 9.75 32.68 -29.96
CA ASN A 400 10.63 31.66 -30.52
C ASN A 400 11.97 31.51 -29.78
N THR A 401 12.37 32.53 -29.02
CA THR A 401 13.67 32.63 -28.36
C THR A 401 13.54 32.94 -26.87
N GLU A 402 13.22 34.16 -26.48
CA GLU A 402 13.27 34.64 -25.10
C GLU A 402 12.38 33.89 -24.16
N TYR A 403 11.14 33.55 -24.58
CA TYR A 403 10.25 32.71 -23.85
C TYR A 403 10.84 31.31 -23.62
N LEU A 404 11.31 30.68 -24.71
CA LEU A 404 11.85 29.32 -24.63
C LEU A 404 13.15 29.25 -23.83
N TYR A 405 14.00 30.31 -23.91
CA TYR A 405 15.20 30.36 -23.07
C TYR A 405 14.87 30.26 -21.58
N GLY A 406 13.70 30.80 -21.18
CA GLY A 406 13.24 30.78 -19.80
C GLY A 406 12.49 29.50 -19.37
N ILE A 407 12.22 28.57 -20.28
CA ILE A 407 11.47 27.32 -19.98
C ILE A 407 12.35 26.30 -19.25
N ALA A 408 12.05 26.03 -18.00
CA ALA A 408 12.84 25.20 -17.08
C ALA A 408 12.20 23.80 -16.87
N GLU A 409 11.87 23.09 -17.96
CA GLU A 409 11.19 21.78 -17.91
C GLU A 409 12.15 20.60 -17.98
N MET A 410 13.31 20.73 -18.63
CA MET A 410 14.36 19.72 -18.67
C MET A 410 15.67 20.27 -18.10
N PRO A 411 16.50 19.44 -17.45
CA PRO A 411 17.85 19.85 -17.05
C PRO A 411 18.69 20.19 -18.28
N SER A 412 19.23 21.41 -18.38
CA SER A 412 20.06 21.82 -19.50
C SER A 412 21.35 20.99 -19.59
N SER A 413 21.83 20.44 -18.46
CA SER A 413 23.00 19.57 -18.41
C SER A 413 22.87 18.30 -19.26
N TRP A 414 21.63 17.90 -19.63
CA TRP A 414 21.41 16.78 -20.57
C TRP A 414 22.00 17.08 -21.97
N GLY A 415 22.12 18.35 -22.33
CA GLY A 415 22.75 18.77 -23.57
C GLY A 415 24.27 18.51 -23.64
N ALA A 416 24.91 18.26 -22.50
CA ALA A 416 26.30 17.84 -22.49
C ALA A 416 26.44 16.44 -23.12
N GLY A 417 27.32 16.30 -24.07
CA GLY A 417 27.52 15.07 -24.82
C GLY A 417 26.43 14.83 -25.87
N LYS A 418 25.72 13.66 -25.82
CA LYS A 418 24.79 13.23 -26.87
C LYS A 418 23.33 13.65 -26.64
N GLY A 419 23.00 14.32 -25.54
CA GLY A 419 21.62 14.60 -25.17
C GLY A 419 20.98 15.82 -25.83
N LYS A 420 21.71 16.58 -26.67
CA LYS A 420 21.23 17.81 -27.29
C LYS A 420 19.90 17.65 -28.03
N ALA A 421 19.72 16.54 -28.77
CA ALA A 421 18.47 16.26 -29.51
C ALA A 421 17.22 16.16 -28.61
N ALA A 422 17.37 15.78 -27.33
CA ALA A 422 16.26 15.81 -26.39
C ALA A 422 15.89 17.24 -25.99
N LEU A 423 16.87 18.13 -25.82
CA LEU A 423 16.63 19.55 -25.56
C LEU A 423 15.99 20.23 -26.77
N GLU A 424 16.43 19.90 -27.99
CA GLU A 424 15.81 20.40 -29.24
C GLU A 424 14.34 19.94 -29.31
N ALA A 425 14.06 18.67 -29.03
CA ALA A 425 12.71 18.15 -29.00
C ALA A 425 11.83 18.87 -27.95
N GLN A 426 12.38 19.14 -26.73
CA GLN A 426 11.67 19.90 -25.71
C GLN A 426 11.39 21.34 -26.15
N ALA A 427 12.34 22.02 -26.81
CA ALA A 427 12.14 23.37 -27.32
C ALA A 427 11.01 23.43 -28.36
N VAL A 428 10.97 22.45 -29.27
CA VAL A 428 9.91 22.35 -30.29
C VAL A 428 8.54 22.12 -29.67
N ILE A 429 8.41 21.19 -28.70
CA ILE A 429 7.10 20.92 -28.06
C ILE A 429 6.67 22.08 -27.16
N ALA A 430 7.59 22.74 -26.46
CA ALA A 430 7.27 23.90 -25.63
C ALA A 430 6.72 25.05 -26.50
N ARG A 431 7.32 25.29 -27.66
CA ARG A 431 6.82 26.23 -28.66
C ARG A 431 5.46 25.82 -29.20
N THR A 432 5.31 24.57 -29.59
CA THR A 432 4.05 24.05 -30.15
C THR A 432 2.91 24.16 -29.14
N TYR A 433 3.17 23.89 -27.86
CA TYR A 433 2.22 24.10 -26.76
C TYR A 433 1.82 25.56 -26.64
N ALA A 434 2.82 26.48 -26.60
CA ALA A 434 2.58 27.91 -26.48
C ALA A 434 1.69 28.45 -27.62
N LEU A 435 1.90 27.98 -28.86
CA LEU A 435 1.08 28.38 -30.02
C LEU A 435 -0.41 28.08 -29.84
N SER A 436 -0.77 27.06 -29.09
CA SER A 436 -2.18 26.75 -28.78
C SER A 436 -2.83 27.73 -27.83
N LYS A 437 -2.06 28.65 -27.23
CA LYS A 437 -2.48 29.62 -26.21
C LYS A 437 -2.42 31.06 -26.69
N VAL A 438 -1.46 31.37 -27.58
CA VAL A 438 -1.24 32.73 -28.06
C VAL A 438 -2.37 33.20 -28.97
N GLY A 439 -2.77 34.47 -28.84
CA GLY A 439 -3.78 35.14 -29.67
C GLY A 439 -5.15 35.30 -29.04
N SER A 440 -5.37 34.76 -27.85
CA SER A 440 -6.59 34.95 -27.06
C SER A 440 -6.23 35.14 -25.60
N LEU A 441 -5.86 36.37 -25.24
CA LEU A 441 -5.49 36.70 -23.85
C LEU A 441 -6.55 36.25 -22.87
N ASN A 442 -6.16 35.55 -21.82
CA ASN A 442 -7.04 35.24 -20.71
C ASN A 442 -7.34 36.53 -19.93
N PRO A 443 -8.63 36.99 -19.88
CA PRO A 443 -8.95 38.26 -19.24
C PRO A 443 -8.72 38.28 -17.72
N LYS A 444 -8.55 37.13 -17.11
CA LYS A 444 -8.24 37.02 -15.66
C LYS A 444 -6.80 37.31 -15.31
N CYS A 445 -5.88 37.26 -16.28
CA CYS A 445 -4.46 37.57 -16.11
C CYS A 445 -3.93 38.52 -17.17
N ASN A 446 -4.71 38.86 -18.17
CA ASN A 446 -4.24 39.60 -19.34
C ASN A 446 -2.96 38.97 -19.93
N CYS A 447 -2.95 37.63 -20.01
CA CYS A 447 -1.79 36.83 -20.42
C CYS A 447 -2.20 35.70 -21.37
N ASP A 448 -1.25 35.14 -22.11
CA ASP A 448 -1.41 33.92 -22.89
C ASP A 448 -1.22 32.67 -22.02
N VAL A 449 -0.19 32.70 -21.15
CA VAL A 449 0.20 31.59 -20.28
C VAL A 449 0.61 32.08 -18.88
N VAL A 450 0.64 31.18 -17.91
CA VAL A 450 1.26 31.40 -16.60
C VAL A 450 2.63 30.75 -16.52
N ASP A 451 3.44 31.18 -15.56
CA ASP A 451 4.85 30.80 -15.42
C ASP A 451 5.11 29.46 -14.70
N ASP A 452 4.06 28.68 -14.39
CA ASP A 452 4.19 27.45 -13.60
C ASP A 452 3.60 26.20 -14.29
N VAL A 453 3.57 25.07 -13.58
CA VAL A 453 3.11 23.75 -14.07
C VAL A 453 1.69 23.69 -14.61
N ARG A 454 0.92 24.77 -14.50
CA ARG A 454 -0.44 24.87 -15.07
C ARG A 454 -0.40 25.11 -16.57
N ASP A 455 0.67 25.74 -17.04
CA ASP A 455 1.06 25.85 -18.45
C ASP A 455 2.48 25.29 -18.62
N GLN A 456 3.52 26.10 -18.44
CA GLN A 456 4.91 25.67 -18.52
C GLN A 456 5.77 26.38 -17.47
N ASN A 457 6.71 25.66 -16.87
CA ASN A 457 7.60 26.20 -15.84
C ASN A 457 8.57 27.22 -16.44
N TYR A 458 8.18 28.50 -16.44
CA TYR A 458 8.94 29.63 -16.96
C TYR A 458 9.67 30.34 -15.83
N THR A 459 10.99 30.30 -15.81
CA THR A 459 11.85 30.94 -14.80
C THR A 459 12.73 32.04 -15.33
N GLY A 460 12.60 32.39 -16.62
CA GLY A 460 13.35 33.42 -17.30
C GLY A 460 14.86 33.18 -17.23
N TRP A 461 15.60 34.20 -16.83
CA TRP A 461 17.07 34.18 -16.78
C TRP A 461 17.64 33.05 -15.91
N LYS A 462 16.96 32.63 -14.87
CA LYS A 462 17.44 31.49 -14.05
C LYS A 462 17.72 30.25 -14.88
N LYS A 463 16.97 30.06 -15.96
CA LYS A 463 17.19 28.93 -16.88
C LYS A 463 18.39 29.18 -17.79
N GLN A 464 18.60 30.41 -18.24
CA GLN A 464 19.76 30.80 -19.08
C GLN A 464 21.05 30.78 -18.27
N ASP A 465 21.01 31.09 -16.97
CA ASP A 465 22.15 31.09 -16.06
C ASP A 465 22.34 29.73 -15.34
N GLU A 466 21.69 28.67 -15.82
CA GLU A 466 21.79 27.33 -15.24
C GLU A 466 23.21 26.78 -15.32
N GLY A 467 23.74 26.33 -14.18
CA GLY A 467 25.11 25.84 -14.04
C GLY A 467 26.07 26.95 -13.59
N GLN A 468 27.37 26.63 -13.54
CA GLN A 468 28.39 27.63 -13.19
C GLN A 468 28.56 28.63 -14.36
N HIS A 469 28.25 29.92 -14.12
CA HIS A 469 28.32 30.98 -15.13
C HIS A 469 27.53 30.66 -16.41
N GLY A 470 26.34 30.09 -16.29
CA GLY A 470 25.46 29.77 -17.43
C GLY A 470 25.90 28.59 -18.29
N SER A 471 26.92 27.83 -17.87
CA SER A 471 27.53 26.77 -18.71
C SER A 471 26.55 25.68 -19.17
N TYR A 472 25.50 25.42 -18.42
CA TYR A 472 24.43 24.54 -18.85
C TYR A 472 23.31 25.30 -19.56
N GLY A 473 23.02 26.54 -19.16
CA GLY A 473 22.08 27.42 -19.83
C GLY A 473 22.42 27.60 -21.30
N ASP A 474 23.72 27.79 -21.65
CA ASP A 474 24.19 27.88 -23.03
C ASP A 474 23.83 26.65 -23.89
N LEU A 475 23.83 25.46 -23.30
CA LEU A 475 23.40 24.23 -24.00
C LEU A 475 21.91 24.27 -24.34
N TRP A 476 21.10 24.79 -23.43
CA TRP A 476 19.66 24.97 -23.66
C TRP A 476 19.39 26.04 -24.73
N VAL A 477 20.02 27.23 -24.61
CA VAL A 477 19.91 28.30 -25.59
C VAL A 477 20.36 27.83 -26.99
N SER A 478 21.46 27.08 -27.08
CA SER A 478 21.92 26.47 -28.32
C SER A 478 20.91 25.48 -28.92
N ALA A 479 20.23 24.70 -28.08
CA ALA A 479 19.20 23.75 -28.53
C ALA A 479 17.95 24.50 -29.04
N VAL A 480 17.49 25.54 -28.34
CA VAL A 480 16.39 26.40 -28.79
C VAL A 480 16.72 27.01 -30.15
N ASN A 481 17.89 27.65 -30.29
CA ASN A 481 18.32 28.32 -31.53
C ASN A 481 18.41 27.36 -32.71
N ALA A 482 18.80 26.11 -32.51
CA ALA A 482 18.84 25.09 -33.57
C ALA A 482 17.47 24.78 -34.16
N THR A 483 16.38 25.17 -33.49
CA THR A 483 14.98 24.92 -33.92
C THR A 483 14.28 26.18 -34.45
N VAL A 484 14.99 27.30 -34.60
CA VAL A 484 14.48 28.60 -35.06
C VAL A 484 15.05 28.92 -36.45
N ALA A 485 14.15 29.21 -37.39
CA ALA A 485 14.59 29.71 -38.71
C ALA A 485 14.80 31.22 -38.73
N ASN A 486 13.86 31.97 -38.10
CA ASN A 486 13.92 33.43 -37.90
C ASN A 486 12.90 33.85 -36.82
N ALA A 487 12.77 35.15 -36.56
CA ALA A 487 11.91 35.69 -35.51
C ALA A 487 10.44 35.24 -35.62
N SER A 488 9.91 35.05 -36.83
CA SER A 488 8.52 34.70 -37.13
C SER A 488 8.34 33.29 -37.72
N SER A 489 9.41 32.44 -37.71
CA SER A 489 9.35 31.09 -38.27
C SER A 489 10.24 30.13 -37.50
N ALA A 490 9.65 29.04 -37.00
CA ALA A 490 10.37 28.06 -36.23
C ALA A 490 9.72 26.67 -36.32
N GLN A 491 10.47 25.63 -35.91
CA GLN A 491 9.99 24.26 -35.92
C GLN A 491 8.90 24.04 -34.88
N VAL A 492 7.83 23.37 -35.32
CA VAL A 492 6.72 22.91 -34.48
C VAL A 492 6.31 21.49 -34.90
N VAL A 493 5.53 20.84 -34.06
CA VAL A 493 4.92 19.54 -34.36
C VAL A 493 3.54 19.79 -34.97
N THR A 494 3.32 19.20 -36.18
CA THR A 494 2.03 19.35 -36.88
C THR A 494 1.42 17.99 -37.19
N TYR A 495 0.10 17.94 -37.23
CA TYR A 495 -0.69 16.84 -37.74
C TYR A 495 -1.62 17.36 -38.83
N ARG A 496 -1.49 16.83 -40.05
CA ARG A 496 -2.23 17.31 -41.23
C ARG A 496 -2.03 18.82 -41.52
N GLY A 497 -0.83 19.33 -41.23
CA GLY A 497 -0.45 20.72 -41.45
C GLY A 497 -0.73 21.69 -40.31
N GLU A 498 -1.52 21.29 -39.29
CA GLU A 498 -1.89 22.15 -38.17
C GLU A 498 -1.05 21.81 -36.93
N PRO A 499 -0.61 22.79 -36.15
CA PRO A 499 0.03 22.59 -34.86
C PRO A 499 -0.85 21.76 -33.92
N ILE A 500 -0.24 20.82 -33.17
CA ILE A 500 -0.96 19.91 -32.29
C ILE A 500 -0.84 20.31 -30.81
N GLN A 501 -1.66 19.70 -29.98
CA GLN A 501 -1.41 19.68 -28.52
C GLN A 501 -0.21 18.79 -28.23
N THR A 502 0.78 19.32 -27.54
CA THR A 502 2.03 18.61 -27.23
C THR A 502 2.22 18.43 -25.72
N PRO A 503 1.36 17.66 -25.02
CA PRO A 503 1.58 17.33 -23.61
C PRO A 503 2.87 16.52 -23.48
N TYR A 504 3.57 16.71 -22.36
CA TYR A 504 4.79 16.00 -22.01
C TYR A 504 4.87 15.73 -20.50
N PHE A 505 5.72 14.82 -20.11
CA PHE A 505 5.86 14.42 -18.72
C PHE A 505 7.24 13.81 -18.46
N ALA A 506 7.64 13.65 -17.19
CA ALA A 506 8.99 13.23 -16.86
C ALA A 506 9.33 11.81 -17.35
N ALA A 507 8.58 10.78 -16.93
CA ALA A 507 8.89 9.39 -17.28
C ALA A 507 7.64 8.49 -17.24
N SER A 508 7.52 7.54 -18.16
CA SER A 508 6.46 6.54 -18.13
C SER A 508 6.81 5.31 -17.29
N GLY A 509 5.84 4.43 -17.16
CA GLY A 509 6.04 3.10 -16.59
C GLY A 509 6.49 2.04 -17.59
N GLY A 510 6.79 2.41 -18.83
CA GLY A 510 7.21 1.52 -19.92
C GLY A 510 6.58 1.85 -21.26
N HIS A 511 5.40 2.44 -21.25
CA HIS A 511 4.68 2.95 -22.40
C HIS A 511 4.08 4.30 -22.08
N THR A 512 3.89 5.17 -23.08
CA THR A 512 3.03 6.34 -22.92
C THR A 512 1.56 5.91 -22.88
N ALA A 513 0.65 6.83 -22.67
CA ALA A 513 -0.79 6.56 -22.55
C ALA A 513 -1.58 7.26 -23.66
N ASN A 514 -2.73 6.71 -24.04
CA ASN A 514 -3.70 7.41 -24.86
C ASN A 514 -4.33 8.57 -24.06
N ASN A 515 -4.60 9.69 -24.70
CA ASN A 515 -5.13 10.87 -24.00
C ASN A 515 -6.49 10.62 -23.33
N GLU A 516 -7.40 9.86 -23.97
CA GLU A 516 -8.72 9.55 -23.45
C GLU A 516 -8.70 8.59 -22.25
N ASP A 517 -7.63 7.84 -22.04
CA ASP A 517 -7.45 6.97 -20.88
C ASP A 517 -7.02 7.75 -19.64
N VAL A 518 -6.39 8.90 -19.87
CA VAL A 518 -5.85 9.76 -18.81
C VAL A 518 -6.82 10.88 -18.44
N TRP A 519 -7.32 11.60 -19.44
CA TRP A 519 -8.22 12.73 -19.24
C TRP A 519 -9.63 12.40 -19.69
N GLN A 520 -10.54 12.29 -18.72
CA GLN A 520 -11.95 12.00 -18.92
C GLN A 520 -12.81 13.11 -18.32
N GLY A 521 -14.00 13.33 -18.87
CA GLY A 521 -14.94 14.34 -18.39
C GLY A 521 -15.38 15.33 -19.47
N THR A 522 -16.12 16.35 -19.06
CA THR A 522 -16.76 17.32 -19.95
C THR A 522 -15.80 18.17 -20.78
N ASN A 523 -14.55 18.31 -20.31
CA ASN A 523 -13.50 19.08 -20.99
C ASN A 523 -12.44 18.18 -21.66
N ALA A 524 -12.64 16.87 -21.68
CA ALA A 524 -11.70 15.96 -22.31
C ALA A 524 -11.90 15.97 -23.83
N SER A 525 -10.81 16.14 -24.57
CA SER A 525 -10.81 15.83 -26.00
C SER A 525 -11.06 14.34 -26.18
N GLY A 526 -11.86 13.96 -27.18
CA GLY A 526 -11.96 12.55 -27.60
C GLY A 526 -10.59 12.00 -28.00
N PRO A 527 -10.52 10.75 -28.53
CA PRO A 527 -9.28 10.16 -28.97
C PRO A 527 -8.57 11.03 -29.99
N LEU A 528 -7.36 11.49 -29.68
CA LEU A 528 -6.53 12.27 -30.58
C LEU A 528 -5.57 11.32 -31.31
N PRO A 529 -5.55 11.28 -32.64
CA PRO A 529 -4.80 10.28 -33.41
C PRO A 529 -3.29 10.34 -33.21
N TYR A 530 -2.78 11.49 -32.76
CA TYR A 530 -1.36 11.72 -32.49
C TYR A 530 -0.96 11.55 -31.01
N LEU A 531 -1.90 11.33 -30.10
CA LEU A 531 -1.66 11.07 -28.67
C LEU A 531 -1.99 9.62 -28.31
N ARG A 532 -1.23 8.71 -28.90
CA ARG A 532 -1.37 7.26 -28.73
C ARG A 532 -0.26 6.70 -27.86
N SER A 533 -0.54 5.60 -27.18
CA SER A 533 0.45 4.85 -26.44
C SER A 533 1.63 4.47 -27.34
N GLN A 534 2.84 4.69 -26.84
CA GLN A 534 4.10 4.34 -27.50
C GLN A 534 5.07 3.70 -26.51
N PRO A 535 5.94 2.78 -26.92
CA PRO A 535 6.99 2.26 -26.07
C PRO A 535 7.89 3.38 -25.55
N ASP A 536 8.23 3.35 -24.28
CA ASP A 536 9.17 4.31 -23.68
C ASP A 536 10.55 3.65 -23.49
N PRO A 537 11.57 4.05 -24.27
CA PRO A 537 12.90 3.45 -24.21
C PRO A 537 13.60 3.67 -22.86
N ALA A 538 13.19 4.65 -22.07
CA ALA A 538 13.77 4.92 -20.76
C ALA A 538 13.59 3.75 -19.77
N LYS A 539 12.54 2.93 -19.94
CA LYS A 539 12.32 1.76 -19.09
C LYS A 539 12.95 0.49 -19.65
N THR A 540 12.90 0.29 -20.97
CA THR A 540 13.41 -0.92 -21.61
C THR A 540 14.93 -1.04 -21.52
N ASN A 541 15.64 0.09 -21.49
CA ASN A 541 17.11 0.17 -21.41
C ASN A 541 17.66 0.42 -19.99
N GLY A 542 16.84 0.32 -18.99
CA GLY A 542 16.94 0.32 -17.52
C GLY A 542 18.14 0.97 -16.84
N SER A 543 19.36 0.63 -17.17
CA SER A 543 20.57 1.13 -16.49
C SER A 543 21.24 2.34 -17.14
N ARG A 544 20.78 2.76 -18.31
CA ARG A 544 21.48 3.80 -19.12
C ARG A 544 20.97 5.22 -18.92
N THR A 545 19.72 5.41 -18.48
CA THR A 545 19.05 6.70 -18.48
C THR A 545 19.18 7.50 -17.20
N HIS A 546 19.75 6.97 -16.15
CA HIS A 546 19.70 7.60 -14.80
C HIS A 546 18.29 8.05 -14.40
N ASN A 547 17.25 7.40 -14.93
CA ASN A 547 15.85 7.72 -14.64
C ASN A 547 15.53 7.37 -13.19
N PRO A 548 15.25 8.34 -12.30
CA PRO A 548 14.94 8.07 -10.89
C PRO A 548 13.53 7.49 -10.69
N TYR A 549 12.71 7.48 -11.74
CA TYR A 549 11.31 7.07 -11.68
C TYR A 549 11.07 5.63 -12.16
N VAL A 550 12.11 4.83 -12.36
CA VAL A 550 11.98 3.40 -12.69
C VAL A 550 11.25 2.60 -11.61
N SER A 551 11.30 3.09 -10.38
CA SER A 551 10.54 2.54 -9.25
C SER A 551 10.35 3.59 -8.17
N TRP A 552 9.16 3.64 -7.60
CA TRP A 552 8.85 4.46 -6.43
C TRP A 552 7.98 3.69 -5.44
N THR A 553 7.96 4.17 -4.20
CA THR A 553 7.08 3.68 -3.15
C THR A 553 6.34 4.86 -2.52
N ARG A 554 5.04 4.70 -2.34
CA ARG A 554 4.14 5.61 -1.63
C ARG A 554 3.32 4.83 -0.62
N SER A 555 2.61 5.53 0.26
CA SER A 555 1.74 4.89 1.26
C SER A 555 0.41 5.61 1.32
N ILE A 556 -0.66 4.84 1.47
CA ILE A 556 -2.00 5.36 1.79
C ILE A 556 -2.47 4.77 3.12
N THR A 557 -3.23 5.55 3.85
CA THR A 557 -3.88 5.12 5.09
C THR A 557 -5.10 4.26 4.81
N GLN A 558 -5.58 3.54 5.82
CA GLN A 558 -6.85 2.81 5.77
C GLN A 558 -8.02 3.76 5.44
N ALA A 559 -8.00 5.00 5.94
CA ALA A 559 -9.03 6.00 5.66
C ALA A 559 -9.05 6.39 4.17
N GLN A 560 -7.88 6.61 3.55
CA GLN A 560 -7.77 6.89 2.12
C GLN A 560 -8.22 5.69 1.27
N ALA A 561 -7.83 4.46 1.66
CA ALA A 561 -8.29 3.25 0.99
C ALA A 561 -9.82 3.11 1.06
N LYS A 562 -10.44 3.36 2.21
CA LYS A 562 -11.90 3.37 2.36
C LYS A 562 -12.56 4.44 1.48
N LYS A 563 -11.97 5.64 1.41
CA LYS A 563 -12.48 6.72 0.55
C LYS A 563 -12.49 6.30 -0.92
N ILE A 564 -11.46 5.60 -1.41
CA ILE A 564 -11.45 5.06 -2.77
C ILE A 564 -12.65 4.13 -2.99
N PHE A 565 -12.83 3.14 -2.13
CA PHE A 565 -13.90 2.17 -2.29
C PHE A 565 -15.28 2.67 -1.84
N SER A 566 -15.41 3.93 -1.37
CA SER A 566 -16.71 4.58 -1.19
C SER A 566 -17.37 5.00 -2.51
N TYR A 567 -16.60 5.08 -3.61
CA TYR A 567 -17.13 5.33 -4.96
C TYR A 567 -17.67 4.06 -5.65
N ALA A 568 -17.47 2.89 -5.07
CA ALA A 568 -18.02 1.65 -5.60
C ALA A 568 -19.53 1.55 -5.35
N SER A 569 -20.24 0.79 -6.17
CA SER A 569 -21.67 0.49 -5.98
C SER A 569 -21.97 -0.17 -4.63
N THR A 570 -21.00 -0.94 -4.10
CA THR A 570 -21.04 -1.53 -2.76
C THR A 570 -19.82 -1.04 -1.97
N PRO A 571 -19.95 0.06 -1.20
CA PRO A 571 -18.84 0.61 -0.42
C PRO A 571 -18.28 -0.37 0.62
N LEU A 572 -16.95 -0.37 0.81
CA LEU A 572 -16.29 -1.19 1.81
C LEU A 572 -16.21 -0.46 3.16
N THR A 573 -16.57 -1.16 4.23
CA THR A 573 -16.46 -0.65 5.62
C THR A 573 -15.02 -0.62 6.12
N ASP A 574 -14.20 -1.55 5.64
CA ASP A 574 -12.75 -1.58 5.78
C ASP A 574 -12.11 -2.14 4.50
N VAL A 575 -10.80 -1.99 4.35
CA VAL A 575 -10.06 -2.52 3.21
C VAL A 575 -8.93 -3.40 3.73
N LYS A 576 -9.03 -4.69 3.50
CA LYS A 576 -8.02 -5.70 3.88
C LYS A 576 -6.94 -5.85 2.82
N SER A 577 -7.33 -5.81 1.55
CA SER A 577 -6.40 -5.92 0.41
C SER A 577 -6.90 -5.09 -0.76
N ILE A 578 -5.95 -4.61 -1.55
CA ILE A 578 -6.17 -3.90 -2.80
C ILE A 578 -5.35 -4.63 -3.88
N SER A 579 -5.92 -4.79 -5.04
CA SER A 579 -5.23 -5.29 -6.23
C SER A 579 -5.62 -4.45 -7.45
N VAL A 580 -4.69 -4.32 -8.40
CA VAL A 580 -5.02 -3.85 -9.75
C VAL A 580 -5.75 -4.99 -10.44
N SER A 581 -7.00 -4.76 -10.85
CA SER A 581 -7.85 -5.74 -11.53
C SER A 581 -7.91 -5.52 -13.03
N ASP A 582 -7.69 -4.28 -13.47
CA ASP A 582 -7.60 -3.95 -14.89
C ASP A 582 -6.68 -2.73 -15.12
N ARG A 583 -6.14 -2.65 -16.34
CA ARG A 583 -5.26 -1.58 -16.81
C ARG A 583 -5.75 -1.06 -18.15
N TYR A 584 -5.36 0.17 -18.47
CA TYR A 584 -5.56 0.70 -19.81
C TYR A 584 -4.67 -0.04 -20.82
N PRO A 585 -5.13 -0.19 -22.07
CA PRO A 585 -4.35 -0.84 -23.12
C PRO A 585 -3.14 0.00 -23.51
N THR A 586 -2.09 -0.66 -23.98
CA THR A 586 -0.93 -0.04 -24.62
C THR A 586 -1.00 -0.19 -26.15
N ASP A 587 0.02 0.29 -26.84
CA ASP A 587 0.18 0.15 -28.29
C ASP A 587 0.18 -1.32 -28.77
N THR A 588 0.54 -2.26 -27.90
CA THR A 588 0.46 -3.71 -28.15
C THR A 588 -0.98 -4.25 -28.11
N GLY A 589 -1.93 -3.47 -27.64
CA GLY A 589 -3.30 -3.90 -27.37
C GLY A 589 -3.46 -4.69 -26.07
N GLU A 590 -2.38 -4.91 -25.32
CA GLU A 590 -2.43 -5.57 -24.01
C GLU A 590 -2.81 -4.57 -22.91
N HIS A 591 -3.48 -5.06 -21.86
CA HIS A 591 -3.88 -4.28 -20.68
C HIS A 591 -2.76 -4.21 -19.64
N ASP A 592 -1.60 -3.67 -20.01
CA ASP A 592 -0.41 -3.54 -19.17
C ASP A 592 -0.01 -2.08 -18.88
N GLY A 593 -0.78 -1.12 -19.34
CA GLY A 593 -0.60 0.32 -19.13
C GLY A 593 -0.89 0.80 -17.71
N GLN A 594 -1.39 2.02 -17.61
CA GLN A 594 -1.78 2.66 -16.34
C GLN A 594 -3.00 1.95 -15.71
N VAL A 595 -3.17 2.12 -14.40
CA VAL A 595 -4.31 1.55 -13.68
C VAL A 595 -5.62 2.11 -14.23
N ARG A 596 -6.54 1.20 -14.58
CA ARG A 596 -7.93 1.50 -14.93
C ARG A 596 -8.88 1.11 -13.80
N GLU A 597 -8.70 -0.08 -13.22
CA GLU A 597 -9.58 -0.59 -12.17
C GLU A 597 -8.79 -1.12 -10.97
N LEU A 598 -9.26 -0.77 -9.78
CA LEU A 598 -8.81 -1.36 -8.52
C LEU A 598 -9.91 -2.20 -7.89
N LYS A 599 -9.54 -3.38 -7.41
CA LYS A 599 -10.40 -4.27 -6.62
C LYS A 599 -9.96 -4.27 -5.17
N GLY A 600 -10.88 -3.93 -4.28
CA GLY A 600 -10.75 -4.02 -2.84
C GLY A 600 -11.44 -5.24 -2.25
N THR A 601 -10.93 -5.74 -1.13
CA THR A 601 -11.61 -6.77 -0.34
C THR A 601 -11.60 -6.37 1.13
N SER A 602 -12.72 -6.44 1.82
CA SER A 602 -12.82 -6.16 3.25
C SER A 602 -12.49 -7.37 4.13
N ALA A 603 -12.43 -7.18 5.46
CA ALA A 603 -12.13 -8.26 6.41
C ALA A 603 -13.20 -9.34 6.45
N ASP A 604 -14.46 -9.00 6.17
CA ASP A 604 -15.59 -9.95 6.08
C ASP A 604 -15.65 -10.73 4.77
N GLY A 605 -14.83 -10.32 3.77
CA GLY A 605 -14.77 -10.95 2.45
C GLY A 605 -15.58 -10.24 1.36
N THR A 606 -16.29 -9.16 1.69
CA THR A 606 -16.95 -8.29 0.69
C THR A 606 -15.93 -7.74 -0.28
N THR A 607 -16.25 -7.69 -1.56
CA THR A 607 -15.38 -7.13 -2.60
C THR A 607 -16.05 -5.96 -3.29
N ALA A 608 -15.26 -4.99 -3.70
CA ALA A 608 -15.70 -3.85 -4.47
C ALA A 608 -14.67 -3.51 -5.55
N THR A 609 -15.13 -2.97 -6.67
CA THR A 609 -14.28 -2.45 -7.74
C THR A 609 -14.59 -0.99 -7.98
N VAL A 610 -13.56 -0.24 -8.35
CA VAL A 610 -13.66 1.17 -8.76
C VAL A 610 -12.88 1.32 -10.05
N THR A 611 -13.53 1.85 -11.07
CA THR A 611 -12.94 2.19 -12.37
C THR A 611 -12.86 3.70 -12.48
N ALA A 612 -11.72 4.23 -12.91
CA ALA A 612 -11.52 5.67 -13.09
C ALA A 612 -10.38 5.93 -14.09
N SER A 613 -10.29 7.18 -14.58
CA SER A 613 -9.19 7.61 -15.46
C SER A 613 -7.83 7.52 -14.75
N ALA A 614 -6.77 7.39 -15.53
CA ALA A 614 -5.43 7.27 -14.97
C ALA A 614 -5.02 8.52 -14.16
N ASP A 615 -5.41 9.71 -14.60
CA ASP A 615 -5.11 10.94 -13.87
C ASP A 615 -5.91 11.05 -12.56
N TRP A 616 -7.15 10.54 -12.53
CA TRP A 616 -7.92 10.46 -11.29
C TRP A 616 -7.22 9.56 -10.25
N TRP A 617 -6.69 8.41 -10.68
CA TRP A 617 -5.90 7.53 -9.80
C TRP A 617 -4.64 8.22 -9.28
N ARG A 618 -3.90 8.87 -10.19
CA ARG A 618 -2.68 9.60 -9.85
C ARG A 618 -2.92 10.67 -8.79
N THR A 619 -3.90 11.53 -9.03
CA THR A 619 -4.22 12.67 -8.15
C THR A 619 -4.89 12.26 -6.85
N THR A 620 -5.89 11.36 -6.90
CA THR A 620 -6.61 10.89 -5.71
C THR A 620 -5.70 10.15 -4.72
N LEU A 621 -4.72 9.40 -5.22
CA LEU A 621 -3.78 8.64 -4.41
C LEU A 621 -2.48 9.41 -4.10
N GLY A 622 -2.28 10.60 -4.67
CA GLY A 622 -1.04 11.38 -4.54
C GLY A 622 0.18 10.63 -5.08
N LEU A 623 0.01 9.95 -6.23
CA LEU A 623 1.07 9.14 -6.84
C LEU A 623 1.88 9.98 -7.83
N PRO A 624 3.18 9.65 -8.00
CA PRO A 624 3.97 10.24 -9.09
C PRO A 624 3.36 9.95 -10.48
N ALA A 625 2.84 8.73 -10.68
CA ALA A 625 2.18 8.29 -11.91
C ALA A 625 1.20 7.13 -11.61
N ALA A 626 0.32 6.81 -12.56
CA ALA A 626 -0.66 5.74 -12.39
C ALA A 626 -0.16 4.34 -12.83
N TRP A 627 1.13 4.14 -13.11
CA TRP A 627 1.72 2.81 -13.32
C TRP A 627 2.02 2.13 -11.97
N VAL A 628 0.97 1.69 -11.30
CA VAL A 628 1.06 0.98 -10.03
C VAL A 628 1.38 -0.50 -10.27
N THR A 629 2.39 -1.02 -9.59
CA THR A 629 2.77 -2.44 -9.66
C THR A 629 2.06 -3.25 -8.59
N SER A 630 1.99 -2.75 -7.35
CA SER A 630 1.38 -3.51 -6.25
C SER A 630 0.90 -2.63 -5.10
N PHE A 631 -0.05 -3.21 -4.34
CA PHE A 631 -0.46 -2.72 -3.03
C PHE A 631 -0.08 -3.77 -1.98
N THR A 632 0.73 -3.39 -1.00
CA THR A 632 1.16 -4.26 0.09
C THR A 632 0.61 -3.78 1.42
N PRO A 633 -0.23 -4.57 2.12
CA PRO A 633 -0.74 -4.19 3.43
C PRO A 633 0.41 -4.07 4.45
N LYS A 634 0.37 -3.02 5.26
CA LYS A 634 1.31 -2.74 6.35
C LYS A 634 0.57 -2.65 7.69
N LYS A 635 1.30 -2.89 8.80
CA LYS A 635 0.76 -2.76 10.16
C LYS A 635 0.35 -1.34 10.48
#